data_42939dd7cce67a0f22ec4db9a499225e
#
_entry.id   42939dd7cce67a0f22ec4db9a499225e
#
_cell.length_a   1.000
_cell.length_b   1.000
_cell.length_c   1.000
_cell.angle_alpha   90.00
_cell.angle_beta   90.00
_cell.angle_gamma   90.00
#
_symmetry.space_group_name_H-M   'P 1'
#
loop_
_entity.id
_entity.type
_entity.pdbx_description
1 polymer ?
#
loop_
_entity_poly.entity_id
_entity_poly.type
_entity_poly.pdbx_seq_one_letter_code
_entity_poly.pdbx_strand_id
1 'polypeptide(L)'
;MGPLALGAKSLGMEVFGSDLHEGLVTPRLREAGVEVSIGEQDGSYLRKKVAEKGGVDWYVHTSAVRPGNKELATAQELGLKVSKRDEFIEGLVKKYDLKMVGVAGTHGKTTTTTGILWLCLKLDLPVSWLVGSTLGFAEAGNFKKGAKYLIYEADEYDRNFLTYHPWLAVIPSVTYDHADIYKTEEDYKQAFAQFIRQSRKTITETKLASRIKLAGEVRRFDLALAVEAVKEIVRAEGMDVSEEKLIEIMNEFPGVERRMEKLCDGLYTDYAHHPEEVAATIEIAREEAKLTGKKGLVVAYAPLQNARQYDVINDYYDLFTKGVDKLFWLPTTLLREIEGQRVIPPIEFVEKLKNPEIAEVADYDEKFYLRVKDYLEQGYLVAFLSGGAGDDWMRERFKA
;
A
#
# COMPACT_ATOMS: atom_id res chain seq x y z
N MET A 1 4.90 10.07 4.34
CA MET A 1 5.75 11.22 3.93
C MET A 1 6.85 10.82 2.93
N GLY A 2 7.44 9.63 3.04
CA GLY A 2 8.56 9.22 2.17
C GLY A 2 8.33 9.44 0.67
N PRO A 3 7.25 8.92 0.06
CA PRO A 3 6.97 9.15 -1.36
C PRO A 3 6.88 10.64 -1.75
N LEU A 4 6.31 11.47 -0.86
CA LEU A 4 6.24 12.91 -1.10
C LEU A 4 7.62 13.58 -1.05
N ALA A 5 8.48 13.17 -0.12
CA ALA A 5 9.85 13.66 -0.03
C ALA A 5 10.66 13.30 -1.27
N LEU A 6 10.54 12.07 -1.79
CA LEU A 6 11.14 11.66 -3.07
C LEU A 6 10.61 12.50 -4.23
N GLY A 7 9.30 12.68 -4.30
CA GLY A 7 8.67 13.53 -5.32
C GLY A 7 9.14 14.98 -5.25
N ALA A 8 9.18 15.59 -4.08
CA ALA A 8 9.70 16.96 -3.91
C ALA A 8 11.17 17.05 -4.33
N LYS A 9 11.99 16.05 -3.98
CA LYS A 9 13.39 15.97 -4.41
C LYS A 9 13.52 15.92 -5.94
N SER A 10 12.67 15.15 -6.62
CA SER A 10 12.68 15.05 -8.09
C SER A 10 12.31 16.37 -8.80
N LEU A 11 11.59 17.26 -8.10
CA LEU A 11 11.36 18.66 -8.55
C LEU A 11 12.55 19.61 -8.35
N GLY A 12 13.66 19.09 -7.78
CA GLY A 12 14.84 19.89 -7.45
C GLY A 12 14.74 20.65 -6.13
N MET A 13 13.76 20.33 -5.28
CA MET A 13 13.67 20.91 -3.93
C MET A 13 14.77 20.32 -3.05
N GLU A 14 15.33 21.11 -2.16
CA GLU A 14 16.15 20.62 -1.07
C GLU A 14 15.22 20.07 0.02
N VAL A 15 15.34 18.78 0.32
CA VAL A 15 14.43 18.09 1.22
C VAL A 15 15.22 17.40 2.34
N PHE A 16 14.76 17.55 3.55
CA PHE A 16 15.20 16.83 4.74
C PHE A 16 14.01 16.60 5.67
N GLY A 17 14.14 15.72 6.63
CA GLY A 17 13.04 15.42 7.53
C GLY A 17 13.45 14.69 8.78
N SER A 18 12.46 14.40 9.63
CA SER A 18 12.61 13.63 10.86
C SER A 18 11.53 12.57 10.96
N ASP A 19 11.84 11.49 11.65
CA ASP A 19 10.88 10.46 12.03
C ASP A 19 11.27 9.86 13.39
N LEU A 20 10.31 9.31 14.13
CA LEU A 20 10.58 8.63 15.40
C LEU A 20 11.33 7.33 15.19
N HIS A 21 11.04 6.64 14.08
CA HIS A 21 11.56 5.31 13.76
C HIS A 21 12.01 5.21 12.30
N GLU A 22 12.94 4.31 12.05
CA GLU A 22 13.32 3.93 10.70
C GLU A 22 12.13 3.26 9.99
N GLY A 23 11.73 3.80 8.85
CA GLY A 23 10.65 3.23 8.02
C GLY A 23 11.19 2.53 6.78
N LEU A 24 10.35 1.75 6.10
CA LEU A 24 10.71 1.01 4.87
C LEU A 24 11.26 1.91 3.75
N VAL A 25 10.84 3.16 3.70
CA VAL A 25 11.26 4.12 2.66
C VAL A 25 12.53 4.89 3.07
N THR A 26 12.95 4.83 4.34
CA THR A 26 14.09 5.60 4.85
C THR A 26 15.41 5.31 4.12
N PRO A 27 15.78 4.05 3.81
CA PRO A 27 16.98 3.76 3.03
C PRO A 27 16.95 4.43 1.64
N ARG A 28 15.82 4.33 0.92
CA ARG A 28 15.62 4.96 -0.39
C ARG A 28 15.69 6.48 -0.34
N LEU A 29 15.19 7.10 0.74
CA LEU A 29 15.33 8.54 0.97
C LEU A 29 16.80 8.95 1.07
N ARG A 30 17.58 8.20 1.84
CA ARG A 30 19.03 8.46 2.00
C ARG A 30 19.80 8.27 0.69
N GLU A 31 19.49 7.23 -0.07
CA GLU A 31 20.06 6.98 -1.41
C GLU A 31 19.75 8.13 -2.37
N ALA A 32 18.53 8.71 -2.29
CA ALA A 32 18.14 9.89 -3.04
C ALA A 32 18.77 11.19 -2.52
N GLY A 33 19.60 11.15 -1.47
CA GLY A 33 20.24 12.32 -0.87
C GLY A 33 19.29 13.16 -0.02
N VAL A 34 18.25 12.55 0.56
CA VAL A 34 17.39 13.18 1.56
C VAL A 34 17.92 12.80 2.95
N GLU A 35 18.31 13.84 3.72
CA GLU A 35 18.73 13.63 5.10
C GLU A 35 17.53 13.36 5.99
N VAL A 36 17.55 12.25 6.75
CA VAL A 36 16.48 11.86 7.68
C VAL A 36 17.07 11.68 9.07
N SER A 37 16.61 12.48 10.01
CA SER A 37 16.93 12.35 11.45
C SER A 37 15.95 11.36 12.07
N ILE A 38 16.49 10.35 12.75
CA ILE A 38 15.68 9.35 13.46
C ILE A 38 15.81 9.58 14.97
N GLY A 39 14.68 9.55 15.68
CA GLY A 39 14.59 9.72 17.11
C GLY A 39 13.62 10.79 17.57
N GLU A 40 13.85 11.38 18.74
CA GLU A 40 12.94 12.37 19.30
C GLU A 40 12.79 13.59 18.39
N GLN A 41 11.54 13.96 18.12
CA GLN A 41 11.17 15.15 17.36
C GLN A 41 10.97 16.34 18.32
N ASP A 42 12.05 16.73 19.01
CA ASP A 42 12.05 17.80 20.03
C ASP A 42 12.24 19.21 19.43
N GLY A 43 12.40 19.31 18.10
CA GLY A 43 12.65 20.55 17.36
C GLY A 43 14.12 20.94 17.25
N SER A 44 15.04 20.26 17.91
CA SER A 44 16.48 20.56 17.85
C SER A 44 17.05 20.37 16.43
N TYR A 45 16.65 19.28 15.78
CA TYR A 45 17.03 19.00 14.39
C TYR A 45 16.54 20.11 13.44
N LEU A 46 15.28 20.52 13.55
CA LEU A 46 14.72 21.59 12.72
C LEU A 46 15.46 22.93 12.94
N ARG A 47 15.71 23.32 14.19
CA ARG A 47 16.50 24.54 14.50
C ARG A 47 17.90 24.50 13.89
N LYS A 48 18.58 23.34 14.00
CA LYS A 48 19.88 23.11 13.37
C LYS A 48 19.80 23.32 11.85
N LYS A 49 18.79 22.72 11.19
CA LYS A 49 18.62 22.85 9.73
C LYS A 49 18.31 24.27 9.29
N VAL A 50 17.46 24.98 10.01
CA VAL A 50 17.18 26.39 9.72
C VAL A 50 18.45 27.25 9.82
N ALA A 51 19.30 27.01 10.82
CA ALA A 51 20.58 27.71 10.98
C ALA A 51 21.60 27.37 9.89
N GLU A 52 21.75 26.08 9.55
CA GLU A 52 22.67 25.59 8.51
C GLU A 52 22.32 26.09 7.11
N LYS A 53 21.02 26.18 6.78
CA LYS A 53 20.53 26.53 5.45
C LYS A 53 20.20 28.01 5.26
N GLY A 54 20.25 28.82 6.33
CA GLY A 54 19.83 30.20 6.30
C GLY A 54 18.32 30.38 6.20
N GLY A 55 17.55 29.30 6.41
CA GLY A 55 16.09 29.28 6.39
C GLY A 55 15.52 27.95 5.89
N VAL A 56 14.23 27.77 6.10
CA VAL A 56 13.41 26.67 5.59
C VAL A 56 12.11 27.27 5.08
N ASP A 57 11.78 27.04 3.82
CA ASP A 57 10.60 27.65 3.20
C ASP A 57 9.29 27.05 3.69
N TRP A 58 9.28 25.73 3.99
CA TRP A 58 8.04 25.04 4.26
C TRP A 58 8.25 23.80 5.15
N TYR A 59 7.54 23.77 6.29
CA TYR A 59 7.42 22.61 7.15
C TYR A 59 6.13 21.86 6.82
N VAL A 60 6.24 20.59 6.40
CA VAL A 60 5.11 19.75 6.00
C VAL A 60 5.00 18.54 6.91
N HIS A 61 3.82 18.30 7.47
CA HIS A 61 3.58 17.19 8.38
C HIS A 61 2.38 16.33 8.01
N THR A 62 2.31 15.12 8.59
CA THR A 62 1.17 14.19 8.43
C THR A 62 0.08 14.51 9.46
N SER A 63 -1.14 13.98 9.23
CA SER A 63 -2.23 13.98 10.22
C SER A 63 -1.90 13.21 11.51
N ALA A 64 -0.90 12.32 11.48
CA ALA A 64 -0.44 11.59 12.66
C ALA A 64 0.30 12.48 13.69
N VAL A 65 0.80 13.65 13.27
CA VAL A 65 1.42 14.62 14.16
C VAL A 65 0.34 15.26 15.03
N ARG A 66 0.36 14.95 16.33
CA ARG A 66 -0.64 15.41 17.29
C ARG A 66 -0.38 16.86 17.74
N PRO A 67 -1.42 17.59 18.17
CA PRO A 67 -1.24 18.84 18.89
C PRO A 67 -0.28 18.65 20.07
N GLY A 68 0.68 19.59 20.23
CA GLY A 68 1.73 19.50 21.28
C GLY A 68 3.02 18.80 20.82
N ASN A 69 3.12 18.34 19.56
CA ASN A 69 4.40 17.91 19.00
C ASN A 69 5.40 19.07 19.02
N LYS A 70 6.58 18.84 19.64
CA LYS A 70 7.59 19.87 19.87
C LYS A 70 8.22 20.40 18.58
N GLU A 71 8.40 19.55 17.57
CA GLU A 71 8.97 19.97 16.29
C GLU A 71 7.98 20.85 15.50
N LEU A 72 6.67 20.52 15.53
CA LEU A 72 5.62 21.35 14.96
C LEU A 72 5.55 22.72 15.67
N ALA A 73 5.61 22.73 17.01
CA ALA A 73 5.66 23.97 17.78
C ALA A 73 6.90 24.80 17.41
N THR A 74 8.06 24.17 17.25
CA THR A 74 9.29 24.82 16.81
C THR A 74 9.14 25.43 15.41
N ALA A 75 8.50 24.75 14.48
CA ALA A 75 8.26 25.29 13.13
C ALA A 75 7.40 26.57 13.19
N GLN A 76 6.38 26.59 14.05
CA GLN A 76 5.53 27.76 14.28
C GLN A 76 6.28 28.91 14.96
N GLU A 77 7.08 28.63 16.00
CA GLU A 77 7.92 29.63 16.68
C GLU A 77 8.94 30.29 15.73
N LEU A 78 9.50 29.52 14.80
CA LEU A 78 10.43 30.00 13.79
C LEU A 78 9.74 30.75 12.63
N GLY A 79 8.40 30.86 12.66
CA GLY A 79 7.63 31.55 11.63
C GLY A 79 7.66 30.85 10.26
N LEU A 80 7.93 29.55 10.23
CA LEU A 80 7.94 28.80 8.99
C LEU A 80 6.53 28.66 8.44
N LYS A 81 6.40 28.55 7.12
CA LYS A 81 5.14 28.11 6.52
C LYS A 81 4.88 26.66 6.93
N VAL A 82 3.79 26.43 7.64
CA VAL A 82 3.38 25.10 8.11
C VAL A 82 2.15 24.65 7.35
N SER A 83 2.11 23.39 6.91
CA SER A 83 0.92 22.77 6.34
C SER A 83 0.86 21.28 6.56
N LYS A 84 -0.33 20.72 6.45
CA LYS A 84 -0.50 19.27 6.29
C LYS A 84 0.01 18.81 4.92
N ARG A 85 0.30 17.51 4.81
CA ARG A 85 0.68 16.82 3.57
C ARG A 85 -0.25 17.17 2.40
N ASP A 86 -1.53 17.17 2.66
CA ASP A 86 -2.56 17.29 1.63
C ASP A 86 -2.62 18.72 1.05
N GLU A 87 -2.48 19.73 1.90
CA GLU A 87 -2.39 21.12 1.49
C GLU A 87 -1.13 21.39 0.64
N PHE A 88 -0.03 20.73 1.00
CA PHE A 88 1.20 20.83 0.22
C PHE A 88 1.03 20.21 -1.17
N ILE A 89 0.45 19.00 -1.26
CA ILE A 89 0.17 18.32 -2.54
C ILE A 89 -0.77 19.16 -3.40
N GLU A 90 -1.87 19.67 -2.84
CA GLU A 90 -2.80 20.54 -3.56
C GLU A 90 -2.10 21.82 -4.05
N GLY A 91 -1.19 22.37 -3.24
CA GLY A 91 -0.33 23.48 -3.63
C GLY A 91 0.56 23.16 -4.82
N LEU A 92 1.13 21.94 -4.88
CA LEU A 92 1.92 21.47 -6.04
C LEU A 92 1.04 21.29 -7.28
N VAL A 93 -0.14 20.68 -7.12
CA VAL A 93 -1.11 20.51 -8.21
C VAL A 93 -1.44 21.85 -8.86
N LYS A 94 -1.75 22.88 -8.06
CA LYS A 94 -2.02 24.23 -8.55
C LYS A 94 -0.79 24.90 -9.16
N LYS A 95 0.36 24.81 -8.50
CA LYS A 95 1.60 25.46 -8.96
C LYS A 95 2.07 24.94 -10.33
N TYR A 96 1.89 23.65 -10.59
CA TYR A 96 2.34 23.02 -11.83
C TYR A 96 1.21 22.72 -12.82
N ASP A 97 -0.01 23.21 -12.56
CA ASP A 97 -1.22 23.03 -13.39
C ASP A 97 -1.47 21.55 -13.71
N LEU A 98 -1.34 20.69 -12.70
CA LEU A 98 -1.50 19.24 -12.87
C LEU A 98 -2.98 18.83 -12.83
N LYS A 99 -3.39 17.96 -13.72
CA LYS A 99 -4.67 17.28 -13.66
C LYS A 99 -4.55 16.09 -12.69
N MET A 100 -5.12 16.21 -11.49
CA MET A 100 -5.08 15.10 -10.53
C MET A 100 -5.99 13.96 -10.96
N VAL A 101 -5.44 12.75 -11.03
CA VAL A 101 -6.17 11.48 -11.07
C VAL A 101 -6.10 10.91 -9.66
N GLY A 102 -7.15 11.14 -8.89
CA GLY A 102 -7.23 10.77 -7.48
C GLY A 102 -7.97 9.45 -7.29
N VAL A 103 -7.30 8.47 -6.70
CA VAL A 103 -7.92 7.18 -6.36
C VAL A 103 -8.27 7.17 -4.89
N ALA A 104 -9.57 7.16 -4.57
CA ALA A 104 -10.08 7.10 -3.20
C ALA A 104 -10.99 5.87 -3.02
N GLY A 105 -11.07 5.34 -1.81
CA GLY A 105 -11.92 4.18 -1.52
C GLY A 105 -11.47 3.46 -0.27
N THR A 106 -12.32 2.68 0.33
CA THR A 106 -11.98 1.88 1.51
C THR A 106 -10.93 0.84 1.16
N HIS A 107 -11.16 0.09 0.08
CA HIS A 107 -10.26 -0.94 -0.44
C HIS A 107 -9.92 -0.66 -1.91
N GLY A 108 -8.88 -1.31 -2.43
CA GLY A 108 -8.50 -1.25 -3.83
C GLY A 108 -7.67 -0.02 -4.25
N LYS A 109 -7.52 1.00 -3.39
CA LYS A 109 -6.76 2.25 -3.71
C LYS A 109 -5.40 1.98 -4.33
N THR A 110 -4.56 1.25 -3.62
CA THR A 110 -3.17 0.98 -4.04
C THR A 110 -3.12 0.18 -5.33
N THR A 111 -3.93 -0.88 -5.46
CA THR A 111 -4.00 -1.70 -6.68
C THR A 111 -4.42 -0.87 -7.89
N THR A 112 -5.47 -0.07 -7.74
CA THR A 112 -5.98 0.80 -8.83
C THR A 112 -4.96 1.88 -9.19
N THR A 113 -4.38 2.57 -8.20
CA THR A 113 -3.38 3.63 -8.43
C THR A 113 -2.15 3.09 -9.16
N THR A 114 -1.66 1.93 -8.72
CA THR A 114 -0.48 1.30 -9.35
C THR A 114 -0.79 0.73 -10.74
N GLY A 115 -1.99 0.21 -10.96
CA GLY A 115 -2.46 -0.19 -12.28
C GLY A 115 -2.53 0.99 -13.26
N ILE A 116 -3.06 2.15 -12.81
CA ILE A 116 -3.05 3.39 -13.62
C ILE A 116 -1.61 3.79 -13.94
N LEU A 117 -0.74 3.82 -12.92
CA LEU A 117 0.66 4.17 -13.11
C LEU A 117 1.38 3.23 -14.08
N TRP A 118 1.17 1.91 -13.95
CA TRP A 118 1.74 0.91 -14.86
C TRP A 118 1.40 1.21 -16.32
N LEU A 119 0.12 1.39 -16.62
CA LEU A 119 -0.33 1.73 -17.98
C LEU A 119 0.26 3.05 -18.46
N CYS A 120 0.27 4.08 -17.61
CA CYS A 120 0.82 5.38 -17.96
C CYS A 120 2.31 5.30 -18.29
N LEU A 121 3.10 4.54 -17.53
CA LEU A 121 4.52 4.36 -17.80
C LEU A 121 4.78 3.54 -19.07
N LYS A 122 3.99 2.50 -19.33
CA LYS A 122 4.11 1.69 -20.55
C LYS A 122 3.74 2.45 -21.81
N LEU A 123 2.90 3.47 -21.70
CA LEU A 123 2.48 4.35 -22.80
C LEU A 123 3.26 5.66 -22.86
N ASP A 124 4.29 5.83 -22.02
CA ASP A 124 5.09 7.05 -21.90
C ASP A 124 4.24 8.33 -21.73
N LEU A 125 3.15 8.22 -20.94
CA LEU A 125 2.27 9.35 -20.66
C LEU A 125 2.94 10.36 -19.71
N PRO A 126 2.62 11.67 -19.84
CA PRO A 126 3.27 12.75 -19.07
C PRO A 126 2.72 12.80 -17.64
N VAL A 127 3.07 11.81 -16.82
CA VAL A 127 2.58 11.66 -15.44
C VAL A 127 3.65 11.91 -14.39
N SER A 128 3.24 12.52 -13.29
CA SER A 128 3.84 12.48 -11.96
C SER A 128 3.01 11.56 -11.09
N TRP A 129 3.57 11.03 -9.99
CA TRP A 129 2.81 10.13 -9.12
C TRP A 129 3.28 10.16 -7.67
N LEU A 130 2.36 9.81 -6.77
CA LEU A 130 2.61 9.51 -5.37
C LEU A 130 1.75 8.29 -4.99
N VAL A 131 2.40 7.19 -4.66
CA VAL A 131 1.77 5.91 -4.31
C VAL A 131 2.11 5.56 -2.87
N GLY A 132 1.16 5.00 -2.15
CA GLY A 132 1.30 4.63 -0.73
C GLY A 132 2.14 3.37 -0.47
N SER A 133 2.67 2.72 -1.52
CA SER A 133 3.40 1.45 -1.42
C SER A 133 4.73 1.50 -2.18
N THR A 134 5.61 0.55 -1.89
CA THR A 134 6.80 0.28 -2.71
C THR A 134 6.42 -0.44 -3.99
N LEU A 135 7.16 -0.16 -5.06
CA LEU A 135 6.92 -0.70 -6.40
C LEU A 135 8.19 -1.34 -6.94
N GLY A 136 8.07 -2.53 -7.53
CA GLY A 136 9.19 -3.19 -8.20
C GLY A 136 9.56 -2.56 -9.55
N PHE A 137 8.69 -1.72 -10.12
CA PHE A 137 8.84 -1.15 -11.46
C PHE A 137 9.01 0.37 -11.50
N ALA A 138 8.85 1.07 -10.37
CA ALA A 138 9.02 2.51 -10.25
C ALA A 138 9.26 2.94 -8.80
N GLU A 139 9.80 4.16 -8.61
CA GLU A 139 9.83 4.79 -7.29
C GLU A 139 8.41 5.08 -6.77
N ALA A 140 8.21 5.05 -5.43
CA ALA A 140 6.91 5.32 -4.81
C ALA A 140 6.41 6.76 -5.00
N GLY A 141 7.29 7.70 -5.29
CA GLY A 141 6.94 9.08 -5.59
C GLY A 141 7.92 9.72 -6.56
N ASN A 142 7.40 10.35 -7.59
CA ASN A 142 8.18 11.07 -8.58
C ASN A 142 7.35 12.20 -9.21
N PHE A 143 7.88 13.41 -9.19
CA PHE A 143 7.34 14.53 -9.93
C PHE A 143 8.23 14.81 -11.14
N LYS A 144 7.72 14.57 -12.33
CA LYS A 144 8.44 14.82 -13.58
C LYS A 144 8.18 16.24 -14.07
N LYS A 145 9.26 16.93 -14.48
CA LYS A 145 9.13 18.23 -15.14
C LYS A 145 8.38 18.05 -16.47
N GLY A 146 7.35 18.85 -16.70
CA GLY A 146 6.49 18.76 -17.87
C GLY A 146 5.40 17.72 -17.80
N ALA A 147 5.21 17.04 -16.64
CA ALA A 147 4.04 16.22 -16.42
C ALA A 147 2.77 17.07 -16.50
N LYS A 148 1.70 16.47 -17.02
CA LYS A 148 0.36 17.07 -17.09
C LYS A 148 -0.59 16.48 -16.06
N TYR A 149 -0.28 15.30 -15.56
CA TYR A 149 -1.14 14.55 -14.64
C TYR A 149 -0.38 14.21 -13.36
N LEU A 150 -1.11 14.17 -12.24
CA LEU A 150 -0.65 13.58 -10.99
C LEU A 150 -1.52 12.35 -10.68
N ILE A 151 -0.92 11.17 -10.70
CA ILE A 151 -1.57 9.93 -10.24
C ILE A 151 -1.37 9.84 -8.73
N TYR A 152 -2.45 9.84 -7.97
CA TYR A 152 -2.39 10.00 -6.53
C TYR A 152 -3.38 9.10 -5.79
N GLU A 153 -2.89 8.45 -4.73
CA GLU A 153 -3.71 7.71 -3.79
C GLU A 153 -4.28 8.65 -2.73
N ALA A 154 -5.54 9.04 -2.91
CA ALA A 154 -6.24 10.01 -2.07
C ALA A 154 -6.85 9.31 -0.85
N ASP A 155 -6.21 9.49 0.31
CA ASP A 155 -6.55 8.85 1.56
C ASP A 155 -7.79 9.50 2.20
N GLU A 156 -8.81 8.69 2.48
CA GLU A 156 -10.05 9.12 3.15
C GLU A 156 -9.87 9.32 4.67
N TYR A 157 -8.82 8.77 5.27
CA TYR A 157 -8.54 8.96 6.69
C TYR A 157 -8.39 10.46 7.02
N ASP A 158 -8.93 10.88 8.17
CA ASP A 158 -8.95 12.30 8.62
C ASP A 158 -9.56 13.25 7.57
N ARG A 159 -10.40 12.75 6.65
CA ARG A 159 -11.05 13.50 5.54
C ARG A 159 -10.04 14.18 4.61
N ASN A 160 -8.80 13.71 4.56
CA ASN A 160 -7.72 14.32 3.81
C ASN A 160 -8.05 14.48 2.32
N PHE A 161 -8.72 13.48 1.73
CA PHE A 161 -9.11 13.50 0.31
C PHE A 161 -10.04 14.68 -0.06
N LEU A 162 -10.77 15.27 0.89
CA LEU A 162 -11.66 16.41 0.66
C LEU A 162 -10.93 17.73 0.40
N THR A 163 -9.60 17.77 0.60
CA THR A 163 -8.76 18.91 0.21
C THR A 163 -8.63 19.03 -1.31
N TYR A 164 -8.84 17.93 -2.05
CA TYR A 164 -8.54 17.85 -3.48
C TYR A 164 -9.75 18.10 -4.37
N HIS A 165 -9.47 18.58 -5.59
CA HIS A 165 -10.43 18.78 -6.67
C HIS A 165 -9.97 18.00 -7.91
N PRO A 166 -10.14 16.68 -7.93
CA PRO A 166 -9.58 15.85 -9.00
C PRO A 166 -10.16 16.19 -10.38
N TRP A 167 -9.30 16.17 -11.39
CA TRP A 167 -9.75 16.11 -12.77
C TRP A 167 -10.47 14.80 -13.05
N LEU A 168 -10.01 13.69 -12.43
CA LEU A 168 -10.63 12.38 -12.47
C LEU A 168 -10.55 11.72 -11.11
N ALA A 169 -11.68 11.36 -10.53
CA ALA A 169 -11.76 10.49 -9.35
C ALA A 169 -12.01 9.03 -9.80
N VAL A 170 -11.28 8.09 -9.19
CA VAL A 170 -11.51 6.65 -9.36
C VAL A 170 -11.81 6.07 -8.00
N ILE A 171 -12.95 5.39 -7.85
CA ILE A 171 -13.43 4.91 -6.55
C ILE A 171 -13.73 3.41 -6.65
N PRO A 172 -12.78 2.53 -6.27
CA PRO A 172 -12.95 1.09 -6.36
C PRO A 172 -13.97 0.54 -5.35
N SER A 173 -14.06 1.12 -4.16
CA SER A 173 -15.02 0.67 -3.15
C SER A 173 -15.37 1.77 -2.15
N VAL A 174 -16.59 1.71 -1.59
CA VAL A 174 -17.04 2.53 -0.46
C VAL A 174 -17.72 1.61 0.54
N THR A 175 -16.97 1.16 1.54
CA THR A 175 -17.48 0.35 2.65
C THR A 175 -17.12 1.08 3.95
N TYR A 176 -18.04 1.13 4.91
CA TYR A 176 -17.81 1.90 6.14
C TYR A 176 -16.57 1.45 6.88
N ASP A 177 -15.68 2.40 7.14
CA ASP A 177 -14.44 2.22 7.90
C ASP A 177 -14.10 3.49 8.70
N HIS A 178 -13.04 3.45 9.51
CA HIS A 178 -12.54 4.60 10.27
C HIS A 178 -13.59 5.22 11.23
N ALA A 179 -14.23 4.38 12.07
CA ALA A 179 -15.24 4.80 13.06
C ALA A 179 -14.71 5.84 14.08
N ASP A 180 -13.39 5.97 14.23
CA ASP A 180 -12.73 7.01 15.01
C ASP A 180 -12.90 8.42 14.36
N ILE A 181 -12.96 8.50 13.04
CA ILE A 181 -13.11 9.74 12.27
C ILE A 181 -14.56 9.96 11.82
N TYR A 182 -15.20 8.92 11.27
CA TYR A 182 -16.56 8.96 10.75
C TYR A 182 -17.51 8.30 11.75
N LYS A 183 -18.39 9.09 12.36
CA LYS A 183 -19.23 8.59 13.45
C LYS A 183 -20.39 7.70 12.99
N THR A 184 -20.74 7.75 11.72
CA THR A 184 -21.79 6.92 11.10
C THR A 184 -21.41 6.55 9.69
N GLU A 185 -22.01 5.46 9.18
CA GLU A 185 -21.86 5.05 7.78
C GLU A 185 -22.36 6.14 6.81
N GLU A 186 -23.43 6.87 7.20
CA GLU A 186 -23.96 7.96 6.40
C GLU A 186 -22.95 9.12 6.30
N ASP A 187 -22.28 9.48 7.40
CA ASP A 187 -21.23 10.51 7.40
C ASP A 187 -20.05 10.11 6.48
N TYR A 188 -19.69 8.83 6.48
CA TYR A 188 -18.68 8.28 5.57
C TYR A 188 -19.11 8.41 4.11
N LYS A 189 -20.33 7.96 3.77
CA LYS A 189 -20.89 8.08 2.42
C LYS A 189 -21.01 9.53 1.94
N GLN A 190 -21.37 10.45 2.83
CA GLN A 190 -21.44 11.88 2.52
C GLN A 190 -20.08 12.47 2.18
N ALA A 191 -19.00 12.04 2.86
CA ALA A 191 -17.66 12.46 2.52
C ALA A 191 -17.26 12.02 1.10
N PHE A 192 -17.55 10.76 0.72
CA PHE A 192 -17.31 10.30 -0.66
C PHE A 192 -18.20 11.03 -1.66
N ALA A 193 -19.47 11.27 -1.34
CA ALA A 193 -20.35 12.07 -2.20
C ALA A 193 -19.82 13.51 -2.39
N GLN A 194 -19.20 14.10 -1.36
CA GLN A 194 -18.52 15.39 -1.48
C GLN A 194 -17.32 15.30 -2.42
N PHE A 195 -16.45 14.30 -2.24
CA PHE A 195 -15.28 14.08 -3.11
C PHE A 195 -15.68 13.91 -4.59
N ILE A 196 -16.75 13.15 -4.84
CA ILE A 196 -17.33 13.00 -6.19
C ILE A 196 -17.77 14.35 -6.74
N ARG A 197 -18.51 15.16 -5.97
CA ARG A 197 -18.97 16.49 -6.42
C ARG A 197 -17.82 17.47 -6.70
N GLN A 198 -16.69 17.35 -5.99
CA GLN A 198 -15.48 18.16 -6.20
C GLN A 198 -14.70 17.73 -7.44
N SER A 199 -14.96 16.54 -7.96
CA SER A 199 -14.24 15.97 -9.09
C SER A 199 -14.91 16.32 -10.42
N ARG A 200 -14.09 16.60 -11.45
CA ARG A 200 -14.64 16.92 -12.79
C ARG A 200 -15.27 15.71 -13.45
N LYS A 201 -14.69 14.52 -13.25
CA LYS A 201 -15.19 13.22 -13.70
C LYS A 201 -15.00 12.18 -12.59
N THR A 202 -15.83 11.14 -12.60
CA THR A 202 -15.74 10.03 -11.65
C THR A 202 -15.93 8.70 -12.35
N ILE A 203 -15.14 7.69 -11.95
CA ILE A 203 -15.26 6.30 -12.38
C ILE A 203 -15.46 5.45 -11.13
N THR A 204 -16.56 4.71 -11.06
CA THR A 204 -16.93 3.80 -9.96
C THR A 204 -17.27 2.40 -10.45
N GLU A 205 -17.43 2.21 -11.76
CA GLU A 205 -17.90 0.98 -12.37
C GLU A 205 -17.12 0.68 -13.65
N THR A 206 -17.06 -0.60 -14.01
CA THR A 206 -16.45 -1.07 -15.24
C THR A 206 -17.07 -2.39 -15.70
N LYS A 207 -17.08 -2.63 -17.00
CA LYS A 207 -17.47 -3.91 -17.61
C LYS A 207 -16.24 -4.74 -18.05
N LEU A 208 -15.03 -4.24 -17.80
CA LEU A 208 -13.81 -4.83 -18.31
C LEU A 208 -13.18 -5.88 -17.37
N ALA A 209 -13.72 -6.05 -16.16
CA ALA A 209 -13.13 -6.95 -15.15
C ALA A 209 -12.94 -8.40 -15.67
N SER A 210 -13.89 -8.92 -16.47
CA SER A 210 -13.80 -10.27 -17.05
C SER A 210 -12.72 -10.43 -18.12
N ARG A 211 -12.17 -9.31 -18.63
CA ARG A 211 -11.09 -9.30 -19.64
C ARG A 211 -9.69 -9.24 -19.02
N ILE A 212 -9.60 -8.95 -17.72
CA ILE A 212 -8.36 -8.99 -16.96
C ILE A 212 -8.08 -10.43 -16.53
N LYS A 213 -6.91 -10.96 -16.90
CA LYS A 213 -6.53 -12.38 -16.71
C LYS A 213 -5.66 -12.61 -15.47
N LEU A 214 -5.72 -11.70 -14.51
CA LEU A 214 -5.00 -11.80 -13.24
C LEU A 214 -5.91 -12.43 -12.17
N ALA A 215 -5.33 -13.16 -11.21
CA ALA A 215 -6.08 -13.78 -10.13
C ALA A 215 -6.75 -12.75 -9.20
N GLY A 216 -7.92 -13.10 -8.67
CA GLY A 216 -8.71 -12.32 -7.72
C GLY A 216 -9.77 -11.42 -8.37
N GLU A 217 -11.05 -11.66 -8.05
CA GLU A 217 -12.17 -10.91 -8.61
C GLU A 217 -12.07 -9.41 -8.30
N VAL A 218 -11.83 -9.06 -7.04
CA VAL A 218 -11.65 -7.66 -6.60
C VAL A 218 -10.46 -7.03 -7.30
N ARG A 219 -9.34 -7.75 -7.41
CA ARG A 219 -8.14 -7.27 -8.11
C ARG A 219 -8.42 -7.01 -9.60
N ARG A 220 -9.16 -7.91 -10.27
CA ARG A 220 -9.58 -7.71 -11.66
C ARG A 220 -10.45 -6.48 -11.81
N PHE A 221 -11.36 -6.24 -10.87
CA PHE A 221 -12.21 -5.05 -10.87
C PHE A 221 -11.38 -3.77 -10.70
N ASP A 222 -10.48 -3.71 -9.72
CA ASP A 222 -9.60 -2.57 -9.47
C ASP A 222 -8.74 -2.23 -10.70
N LEU A 223 -8.14 -3.24 -11.34
CA LEU A 223 -7.30 -3.05 -12.52
C LEU A 223 -8.12 -2.69 -13.76
N ALA A 224 -9.36 -3.15 -13.85
CA ALA A 224 -10.28 -2.75 -14.90
C ALA A 224 -10.68 -1.27 -14.75
N LEU A 225 -10.91 -0.78 -13.53
CA LEU A 225 -11.09 0.65 -13.25
C LEU A 225 -9.85 1.47 -13.66
N ALA A 226 -8.65 0.92 -13.44
CA ALA A 226 -7.42 1.55 -13.89
C ALA A 226 -7.36 1.68 -15.42
N VAL A 227 -7.82 0.66 -16.17
CA VAL A 227 -7.95 0.74 -17.63
C VAL A 227 -8.91 1.86 -18.03
N GLU A 228 -10.10 1.95 -17.40
CA GLU A 228 -11.05 3.02 -17.68
C GLU A 228 -10.46 4.41 -17.40
N ALA A 229 -9.70 4.56 -16.32
CA ALA A 229 -9.04 5.82 -15.99
C ALA A 229 -8.01 6.23 -17.06
N VAL A 230 -7.21 5.29 -17.54
CA VAL A 230 -6.20 5.58 -18.57
C VAL A 230 -6.83 5.84 -19.92
N LYS A 231 -7.97 5.24 -20.25
CA LYS A 231 -8.78 5.62 -21.45
C LYS A 231 -9.11 7.11 -21.45
N GLU A 232 -9.46 7.67 -20.28
CA GLU A 232 -9.74 9.11 -20.17
C GLU A 232 -8.47 9.96 -20.39
N ILE A 233 -7.32 9.51 -19.87
CA ILE A 233 -6.04 10.21 -20.07
C ILE A 233 -5.64 10.16 -21.56
N VAL A 234 -5.65 8.98 -22.17
CA VAL A 234 -5.34 8.76 -23.59
C VAL A 234 -6.22 9.62 -24.50
N ARG A 235 -7.55 9.67 -24.20
CA ARG A 235 -8.48 10.53 -24.93
C ARG A 235 -8.15 12.01 -24.78
N ALA A 236 -7.77 12.45 -23.55
CA ALA A 236 -7.43 13.85 -23.29
C ALA A 236 -6.09 14.26 -23.95
N GLU A 237 -5.19 13.32 -24.19
CA GLU A 237 -3.93 13.54 -24.92
C GLU A 237 -4.08 13.36 -26.44
N GLY A 238 -5.27 12.99 -26.94
CA GLY A 238 -5.51 12.75 -28.37
C GLY A 238 -4.74 11.58 -28.95
N MET A 239 -4.39 10.61 -28.11
CA MET A 239 -3.66 9.41 -28.55
C MET A 239 -4.63 8.34 -29.07
N ASP A 240 -4.23 7.65 -30.12
CA ASP A 240 -4.96 6.51 -30.68
C ASP A 240 -4.43 5.20 -30.06
N VAL A 241 -4.97 4.85 -28.90
CA VAL A 241 -4.66 3.60 -28.20
C VAL A 241 -5.96 2.83 -27.98
N SER A 242 -6.06 1.63 -28.54
CA SER A 242 -7.26 0.80 -28.41
C SER A 242 -7.44 0.25 -27.00
N GLU A 243 -8.68 -0.05 -26.63
CA GLU A 243 -9.00 -0.69 -25.35
C GLU A 243 -8.33 -2.07 -25.24
N GLU A 244 -8.26 -2.82 -26.35
CA GLU A 244 -7.57 -4.11 -26.43
C GLU A 244 -6.10 -3.97 -26.03
N LYS A 245 -5.42 -2.92 -26.52
CA LYS A 245 -4.01 -2.67 -26.19
C LYS A 245 -3.82 -2.33 -24.71
N LEU A 246 -4.72 -1.55 -24.12
CA LEU A 246 -4.67 -1.25 -22.69
C LEU A 246 -4.84 -2.51 -21.85
N ILE A 247 -5.77 -3.39 -22.23
CA ILE A 247 -6.01 -4.67 -21.54
C ILE A 247 -4.82 -5.62 -21.70
N GLU A 248 -4.21 -5.68 -22.89
CA GLU A 248 -2.99 -6.46 -23.12
C GLU A 248 -1.88 -6.03 -22.15
N ILE A 249 -1.58 -4.73 -22.09
CA ILE A 249 -0.56 -4.17 -21.20
C ILE A 249 -0.96 -4.41 -19.72
N MET A 250 -2.23 -4.28 -19.35
CA MET A 250 -2.68 -4.53 -18.00
C MET A 250 -2.50 -5.99 -17.58
N ASN A 251 -2.68 -6.93 -18.50
CA ASN A 251 -2.46 -8.36 -18.22
C ASN A 251 -0.98 -8.72 -17.97
N GLU A 252 -0.05 -7.81 -18.28
CA GLU A 252 1.37 -7.91 -17.93
C GLU A 252 1.71 -7.20 -16.60
N PHE A 253 0.72 -6.68 -15.88
CA PHE A 253 0.94 -5.95 -14.64
C PHE A 253 1.65 -6.84 -13.60
N PRO A 254 2.85 -6.45 -13.11
CA PRO A 254 3.67 -7.30 -12.26
C PRO A 254 3.14 -7.44 -10.83
N GLY A 255 2.10 -6.68 -10.48
CA GLY A 255 1.61 -6.58 -9.11
C GLY A 255 2.23 -5.42 -8.33
N VAL A 256 1.90 -5.38 -7.05
CA VAL A 256 2.43 -4.43 -6.06
C VAL A 256 3.27 -5.23 -5.08
N GLU A 257 4.39 -4.67 -4.62
CA GLU A 257 5.21 -5.33 -3.59
C GLU A 257 4.33 -5.69 -2.38
N ARG A 258 4.48 -6.91 -1.90
CA ARG A 258 3.73 -7.46 -0.75
C ARG A 258 2.19 -7.46 -0.93
N ARG A 259 1.69 -7.59 -2.17
CA ARG A 259 0.28 -7.78 -2.52
C ARG A 259 0.16 -8.89 -3.55
N MET A 260 0.19 -10.15 -3.10
CA MET A 260 0.37 -11.33 -3.95
C MET A 260 1.54 -11.14 -4.93
N GLU A 261 2.65 -10.63 -4.40
CA GLU A 261 3.88 -10.43 -5.16
C GLU A 261 4.58 -11.77 -5.39
N LYS A 262 4.91 -12.06 -6.63
CA LYS A 262 5.66 -13.26 -6.98
C LYS A 262 7.15 -13.05 -6.69
N LEU A 263 7.72 -13.81 -5.76
CA LEU A 263 9.16 -13.79 -5.45
C LEU A 263 9.96 -14.71 -6.39
N CYS A 264 9.44 -15.92 -6.62
CA CYS A 264 9.97 -16.86 -7.59
C CYS A 264 8.82 -17.77 -8.08
N ASP A 265 9.12 -18.77 -8.92
CA ASP A 265 8.07 -19.64 -9.43
C ASP A 265 7.39 -20.45 -8.31
N GLY A 266 6.09 -20.21 -8.13
CA GLY A 266 5.26 -20.82 -7.11
C GLY A 266 5.32 -20.17 -5.73
N LEU A 267 6.20 -19.18 -5.47
CA LEU A 267 6.28 -18.49 -4.18
C LEU A 267 5.76 -17.05 -4.30
N TYR A 268 4.80 -16.72 -3.46
CA TYR A 268 4.17 -15.42 -3.38
C TYR A 268 4.21 -14.86 -1.96
N THR A 269 4.31 -13.55 -1.82
CA THR A 269 4.22 -12.86 -0.53
C THR A 269 3.08 -11.85 -0.51
N ASP A 270 2.44 -11.70 0.65
CA ASP A 270 1.37 -10.74 0.87
C ASP A 270 1.44 -10.13 2.28
N TYR A 271 1.01 -8.89 2.40
CA TYR A 271 0.98 -8.17 3.68
C TYR A 271 -0.26 -8.51 4.54
N ALA A 272 -1.15 -9.35 4.03
CA ALA A 272 -2.38 -9.72 4.71
C ALA A 272 -2.12 -10.24 6.14
N HIS A 273 -2.77 -9.63 7.11
CA HIS A 273 -2.59 -9.92 8.52
C HIS A 273 -3.89 -9.85 9.34
N HIS A 274 -4.94 -9.22 8.82
CA HIS A 274 -6.29 -9.27 9.37
C HIS A 274 -7.07 -10.45 8.77
N PRO A 275 -7.98 -11.13 9.51
CA PRO A 275 -8.70 -12.30 9.02
C PRO A 275 -9.35 -12.13 7.65
N GLU A 276 -10.02 -11.01 7.41
CA GLU A 276 -10.65 -10.71 6.11
C GLU A 276 -9.63 -10.58 4.97
N GLU A 277 -8.50 -9.92 5.23
CA GLU A 277 -7.40 -9.80 4.24
C GLU A 277 -6.80 -11.18 3.94
N VAL A 278 -6.56 -11.98 4.99
CA VAL A 278 -6.02 -13.34 4.86
C VAL A 278 -6.97 -14.22 4.06
N ALA A 279 -8.29 -14.15 4.32
CA ALA A 279 -9.31 -14.87 3.55
C ALA A 279 -9.27 -14.48 2.06
N ALA A 280 -9.27 -13.20 1.76
CA ALA A 280 -9.21 -12.69 0.40
C ALA A 280 -7.90 -13.12 -0.31
N THR A 281 -6.76 -13.07 0.38
CA THR A 281 -5.47 -13.50 -0.17
C THR A 281 -5.43 -15.00 -0.43
N ILE A 282 -6.01 -15.84 0.45
CA ILE A 282 -6.13 -17.28 0.22
C ILE A 282 -6.96 -17.58 -1.04
N GLU A 283 -8.06 -16.86 -1.27
CA GLU A 283 -8.87 -17.02 -2.48
C GLU A 283 -8.08 -16.65 -3.75
N ILE A 284 -7.34 -15.55 -3.72
CA ILE A 284 -6.47 -15.13 -4.82
C ILE A 284 -5.37 -16.17 -5.07
N ALA A 285 -4.72 -16.66 -4.01
CA ALA A 285 -3.66 -17.65 -4.11
C ALA A 285 -4.17 -18.98 -4.69
N ARG A 286 -5.40 -19.39 -4.35
CA ARG A 286 -6.05 -20.59 -4.92
C ARG A 286 -6.36 -20.43 -6.40
N GLU A 287 -6.85 -19.27 -6.80
CA GLU A 287 -7.10 -18.97 -8.21
C GLU A 287 -5.77 -18.95 -8.99
N GLU A 288 -4.75 -18.31 -8.45
CA GLU A 288 -3.41 -18.26 -9.02
C GLU A 288 -2.79 -19.66 -9.17
N ALA A 289 -2.94 -20.52 -8.15
CA ALA A 289 -2.48 -21.92 -8.22
C ALA A 289 -3.14 -22.68 -9.38
N LYS A 290 -4.44 -22.47 -9.60
CA LYS A 290 -5.17 -23.08 -10.73
C LYS A 290 -4.70 -22.53 -12.07
N LEU A 291 -4.57 -21.21 -12.19
CA LEU A 291 -4.15 -20.54 -13.43
C LEU A 291 -2.73 -20.93 -13.85
N THR A 292 -1.86 -21.15 -12.87
CA THR A 292 -0.44 -21.52 -13.10
C THR A 292 -0.20 -23.04 -13.10
N GLY A 293 -1.27 -23.85 -12.99
CA GLY A 293 -1.19 -25.31 -13.03
C GLY A 293 -0.47 -25.94 -11.83
N LYS A 294 -0.49 -25.26 -10.68
CA LYS A 294 0.10 -25.77 -9.43
C LYS A 294 -0.80 -26.84 -8.80
N LYS A 295 -0.19 -27.78 -8.09
CA LYS A 295 -0.84 -28.95 -7.48
C LYS A 295 -1.83 -28.59 -6.38
N GLY A 296 -1.54 -27.52 -5.63
CA GLY A 296 -2.35 -27.05 -4.50
C GLY A 296 -1.75 -25.79 -3.86
N LEU A 297 -2.24 -25.45 -2.67
CA LEU A 297 -1.87 -24.24 -1.93
C LEU A 297 -1.30 -24.57 -0.55
N VAL A 298 -0.10 -24.12 -0.30
CA VAL A 298 0.52 -24.04 1.03
C VAL A 298 0.49 -22.61 1.52
N VAL A 299 0.05 -22.38 2.73
CA VAL A 299 0.06 -21.05 3.37
C VAL A 299 1.09 -21.05 4.50
N ALA A 300 1.94 -20.04 4.52
CA ALA A 300 2.79 -19.70 5.65
C ALA A 300 2.31 -18.38 6.23
N TYR A 301 1.77 -18.41 7.44
CA TYR A 301 1.14 -17.25 8.08
C TYR A 301 1.89 -16.79 9.31
N ALA A 302 2.28 -15.51 9.31
CA ALA A 302 2.89 -14.84 10.44
C ALA A 302 1.97 -13.71 10.94
N PRO A 303 1.28 -13.88 12.07
CA PRO A 303 0.41 -12.85 12.62
C PRO A 303 1.15 -11.56 12.94
N LEU A 304 0.45 -10.43 12.85
CA LEU A 304 0.97 -9.10 13.19
C LEU A 304 0.29 -8.57 14.45
N GLN A 305 1.08 -8.10 15.42
CA GLN A 305 0.65 -7.52 16.70
C GLN A 305 -0.13 -8.50 17.60
N ASN A 306 0.42 -8.83 18.73
CA ASN A 306 -0.21 -9.73 19.69
C ASN A 306 -1.54 -9.15 20.24
N ALA A 307 -1.61 -7.86 20.53
CA ALA A 307 -2.83 -7.20 21.02
C ALA A 307 -4.00 -7.40 20.05
N ARG A 308 -3.76 -7.21 18.74
CA ARG A 308 -4.78 -7.44 17.69
C ARG A 308 -5.25 -8.88 17.63
N GLN A 309 -4.35 -9.86 17.89
CA GLN A 309 -4.73 -11.27 17.88
C GLN A 309 -5.82 -11.59 18.92
N TYR A 310 -5.82 -10.93 20.09
CA TYR A 310 -6.86 -11.10 21.11
C TYR A 310 -8.23 -10.66 20.61
N ASP A 311 -8.31 -9.61 19.80
CA ASP A 311 -9.56 -9.06 19.31
C ASP A 311 -10.22 -9.95 18.25
N VAL A 312 -9.40 -10.64 17.44
CA VAL A 312 -9.86 -11.38 16.24
C VAL A 312 -9.56 -12.87 16.28
N ILE A 313 -9.19 -13.43 17.44
CA ILE A 313 -8.72 -14.81 17.57
C ILE A 313 -9.72 -15.85 17.03
N ASN A 314 -11.01 -15.63 17.24
CA ASN A 314 -12.07 -16.55 16.84
C ASN A 314 -12.25 -16.59 15.31
N ASP A 315 -11.90 -15.51 14.61
CA ASP A 315 -12.10 -15.38 13.17
C ASP A 315 -11.07 -16.20 12.38
N TYR A 316 -9.97 -16.60 13.04
CA TYR A 316 -8.95 -17.45 12.41
C TYR A 316 -9.30 -18.92 12.36
N TYR A 317 -10.17 -19.43 13.26
CA TYR A 317 -10.35 -20.88 13.43
C TYR A 317 -10.92 -21.59 12.20
N ASP A 318 -11.69 -20.88 11.38
CA ASP A 318 -12.30 -21.38 10.14
C ASP A 318 -11.55 -20.98 8.87
N LEU A 319 -10.66 -20.02 8.97
CA LEU A 319 -10.12 -19.28 7.84
C LEU A 319 -9.39 -20.18 6.83
N PHE A 320 -8.65 -21.18 7.34
CA PHE A 320 -7.79 -22.03 6.53
C PHE A 320 -8.47 -23.36 6.12
N THR A 321 -9.77 -23.51 6.37
CA THR A 321 -10.49 -24.78 6.13
C THR A 321 -10.75 -25.08 4.67
N LYS A 322 -10.74 -24.07 3.80
CA LYS A 322 -11.12 -24.21 2.40
C LYS A 322 -9.93 -24.02 1.47
N GLY A 323 -9.44 -25.13 0.90
CA GLY A 323 -8.48 -25.10 -0.20
C GLY A 323 -7.06 -24.69 0.19
N VAL A 324 -6.70 -24.91 1.43
CA VAL A 324 -5.32 -24.88 1.94
C VAL A 324 -4.92 -26.33 2.24
N ASP A 325 -3.88 -26.82 1.60
CA ASP A 325 -3.40 -28.21 1.76
C ASP A 325 -2.42 -28.33 2.93
N LYS A 326 -1.68 -27.27 3.23
CA LYS A 326 -0.77 -27.17 4.37
C LYS A 326 -0.70 -25.75 4.89
N LEU A 327 -0.66 -25.62 6.20
CA LEU A 327 -0.48 -24.36 6.92
C LEU A 327 0.76 -24.41 7.81
N PHE A 328 1.67 -23.48 7.64
CA PHE A 328 2.73 -23.16 8.58
C PHE A 328 2.32 -21.93 9.40
N TRP A 329 2.18 -22.10 10.72
CA TRP A 329 1.92 -20.99 11.62
C TRP A 329 3.23 -20.52 12.23
N LEU A 330 3.61 -19.30 11.94
CA LEU A 330 4.87 -18.67 12.33
C LEU A 330 4.69 -17.80 13.58
N PRO A 331 5.78 -17.42 14.26
CA PRO A 331 5.71 -16.51 15.40
C PRO A 331 5.07 -15.17 15.03
N THR A 332 4.29 -14.62 15.97
CA THR A 332 3.69 -13.29 15.83
C THR A 332 4.76 -12.21 15.78
N THR A 333 4.69 -11.33 14.78
CA THR A 333 5.53 -10.13 14.75
C THR A 333 5.03 -9.15 15.81
N LEU A 334 5.87 -8.89 16.80
CA LEU A 334 5.55 -8.02 17.94
C LEU A 334 5.79 -6.55 17.56
N LEU A 335 4.72 -5.76 17.54
CA LEU A 335 4.74 -4.31 17.27
C LEU A 335 3.69 -3.62 18.12
N ARG A 336 4.08 -2.55 18.85
CA ARG A 336 3.16 -1.74 19.67
C ARG A 336 2.39 -2.59 20.67
N GLU A 337 3.11 -3.46 21.37
CA GLU A 337 2.54 -4.39 22.33
C GLU A 337 1.98 -3.67 23.56
N ILE A 338 0.96 -4.26 24.18
CA ILE A 338 0.40 -3.80 25.45
C ILE A 338 1.27 -4.36 26.57
N GLU A 339 1.80 -3.48 27.41
CA GLU A 339 2.65 -3.87 28.54
C GLU A 339 1.91 -4.86 29.46
N GLY A 340 2.57 -5.96 29.80
CA GLY A 340 2.01 -7.04 30.64
C GLY A 340 1.05 -7.99 29.93
N GLN A 341 0.70 -7.78 28.67
CA GLN A 341 -0.12 -8.72 27.92
C GLN A 341 0.70 -9.95 27.48
N ARG A 342 0.21 -11.15 27.83
CA ARG A 342 0.87 -12.41 27.42
C ARG A 342 0.85 -12.56 25.91
N VAL A 343 2.00 -12.87 25.30
CA VAL A 343 2.05 -13.24 23.88
C VAL A 343 1.42 -14.62 23.69
N ILE A 344 0.48 -14.72 22.74
CA ILE A 344 -0.18 -16.00 22.45
C ILE A 344 0.78 -16.87 21.64
N PRO A 345 1.16 -18.06 22.15
CA PRO A 345 2.05 -18.96 21.42
C PRO A 345 1.37 -19.50 20.17
N PRO A 346 2.11 -19.69 19.06
CA PRO A 346 1.58 -20.28 17.83
C PRO A 346 0.81 -21.58 17.99
N ILE A 347 1.23 -22.45 18.90
CA ILE A 347 0.58 -23.73 19.15
C ILE A 347 -0.86 -23.59 19.63
N GLU A 348 -1.19 -22.55 20.44
CA GLU A 348 -2.54 -22.33 20.92
C GLU A 348 -3.52 -21.95 19.81
N PHE A 349 -3.03 -21.35 18.73
CA PHE A 349 -3.84 -21.10 17.53
C PHE A 349 -4.06 -22.40 16.76
N VAL A 350 -2.98 -23.15 16.51
CA VAL A 350 -3.03 -24.40 15.73
C VAL A 350 -3.98 -25.41 16.35
N GLU A 351 -3.94 -25.59 17.68
CA GLU A 351 -4.81 -26.53 18.40
C GLU A 351 -6.30 -26.18 18.33
N LYS A 352 -6.63 -24.92 18.09
CA LYS A 352 -8.02 -24.42 18.03
C LYS A 352 -8.55 -24.30 16.60
N LEU A 353 -7.72 -24.51 15.57
CA LEU A 353 -8.20 -24.54 14.21
C LEU A 353 -9.21 -25.66 13.99
N LYS A 354 -10.17 -25.47 13.12
CA LYS A 354 -11.14 -26.51 12.76
C LYS A 354 -10.52 -27.69 12.00
N ASN A 355 -9.36 -27.48 11.37
CA ASN A 355 -8.59 -28.48 10.64
C ASN A 355 -7.12 -28.48 11.07
N PRO A 356 -6.82 -28.78 12.35
CA PRO A 356 -5.46 -28.69 12.90
C PRO A 356 -4.48 -29.66 12.23
N GLU A 357 -4.97 -30.72 11.59
CA GLU A 357 -4.16 -31.72 10.90
C GLU A 357 -3.36 -31.20 9.71
N ILE A 358 -3.81 -30.12 9.08
CA ILE A 358 -3.04 -29.48 8.02
C ILE A 358 -1.99 -28.50 8.55
N ALA A 359 -2.11 -28.09 9.83
CA ALA A 359 -1.31 -27.04 10.41
C ALA A 359 -0.05 -27.57 11.13
N GLU A 360 0.99 -26.79 11.10
CA GLU A 360 2.26 -27.04 11.77
C GLU A 360 2.83 -25.74 12.28
N VAL A 361 3.29 -25.70 13.54
CA VAL A 361 4.07 -24.57 14.05
C VAL A 361 5.45 -24.61 13.43
N ALA A 362 5.89 -23.48 12.89
CA ALA A 362 7.22 -23.31 12.32
C ALA A 362 7.90 -22.06 12.88
N ASP A 363 9.19 -21.94 12.68
CA ASP A 363 9.98 -20.77 13.04
C ASP A 363 10.81 -20.31 11.83
N TYR A 364 11.38 -19.12 11.89
CA TYR A 364 12.26 -18.56 10.86
C TYR A 364 13.63 -19.22 10.88
N ASP A 365 13.68 -20.53 10.58
CA ASP A 365 14.88 -21.37 10.63
C ASP A 365 15.14 -22.13 9.31
N GLU A 366 16.24 -22.84 9.25
CA GLU A 366 16.62 -23.64 8.08
C GLU A 366 15.64 -24.78 7.80
N LYS A 367 15.02 -25.36 8.85
CA LYS A 367 14.03 -26.42 8.70
C LYS A 367 12.81 -25.90 7.94
N PHE A 368 12.29 -24.73 8.29
CA PHE A 368 11.16 -24.10 7.61
C PHE A 368 11.52 -23.77 6.16
N TYR A 369 12.71 -23.16 5.92
CA TYR A 369 13.20 -22.90 4.57
C TYR A 369 13.19 -24.15 3.70
N LEU A 370 13.77 -25.26 4.18
CA LEU A 370 13.80 -26.52 3.43
C LEU A 370 12.40 -27.08 3.17
N ARG A 371 11.46 -26.93 4.11
CA ARG A 371 10.06 -27.34 3.92
C ARG A 371 9.36 -26.52 2.83
N VAL A 372 9.54 -25.20 2.83
CA VAL A 372 8.99 -24.34 1.77
C VAL A 372 9.56 -24.75 0.41
N LYS A 373 10.87 -24.97 0.33
CA LYS A 373 11.55 -25.40 -0.89
C LYS A 373 11.00 -26.75 -1.40
N ASP A 374 10.83 -27.72 -0.52
CA ASP A 374 10.27 -29.04 -0.85
C ASP A 374 8.85 -28.93 -1.44
N TYR A 375 7.97 -28.09 -0.88
CA TYR A 375 6.64 -27.87 -1.45
C TYR A 375 6.68 -27.19 -2.82
N LEU A 376 7.59 -26.23 -3.03
CA LEU A 376 7.79 -25.61 -4.35
C LEU A 376 8.26 -26.66 -5.38
N GLU A 377 9.21 -27.51 -5.03
CA GLU A 377 9.71 -28.60 -5.88
C GLU A 377 8.63 -29.66 -6.19
N GLN A 378 7.72 -29.89 -5.26
CA GLN A 378 6.55 -30.77 -5.45
C GLN A 378 5.46 -30.11 -6.33
N GLY A 379 5.61 -28.85 -6.73
CA GLY A 379 4.69 -28.15 -7.60
C GLY A 379 3.52 -27.46 -6.88
N TYR A 380 3.60 -27.22 -5.58
CA TYR A 380 2.63 -26.38 -4.87
C TYR A 380 2.88 -24.90 -5.09
N LEU A 381 1.82 -24.10 -4.95
CA LEU A 381 1.97 -22.67 -4.70
C LEU A 381 2.14 -22.45 -3.19
N VAL A 382 3.12 -21.65 -2.80
CA VAL A 382 3.32 -21.22 -1.42
C VAL A 382 2.98 -19.74 -1.32
N ALA A 383 1.98 -19.40 -0.50
CA ALA A 383 1.62 -18.03 -0.16
C ALA A 383 2.15 -17.70 1.25
N PHE A 384 3.09 -16.76 1.31
CA PHE A 384 3.66 -16.27 2.57
C PHE A 384 2.95 -14.98 2.99
N LEU A 385 2.17 -15.05 4.06
CA LEU A 385 1.35 -13.96 4.57
C LEU A 385 2.01 -13.38 5.82
N SER A 386 2.58 -12.18 5.70
CA SER A 386 3.31 -11.54 6.81
C SER A 386 3.24 -10.02 6.75
N GLY A 387 2.77 -9.42 7.82
CA GLY A 387 2.80 -7.98 8.03
C GLY A 387 4.14 -7.42 8.53
N GLY A 388 5.15 -8.24 8.76
CA GLY A 388 6.38 -7.84 9.47
C GLY A 388 7.67 -8.38 8.87
N ALA A 389 8.68 -8.56 9.73
CA ALA A 389 10.06 -8.97 9.38
C ALA A 389 10.16 -10.34 8.68
N GLY A 390 9.11 -11.16 8.72
CA GLY A 390 9.08 -12.43 8.00
C GLY A 390 9.19 -12.29 6.49
N ASP A 391 8.68 -11.19 5.92
CA ASP A 391 8.81 -10.91 4.49
C ASP A 391 10.28 -10.71 4.09
N ASP A 392 11.06 -9.95 4.89
CA ASP A 392 12.49 -9.75 4.65
C ASP A 392 13.25 -11.08 4.72
N TRP A 393 12.93 -11.93 5.72
CA TRP A 393 13.51 -13.25 5.88
C TRP A 393 13.28 -14.15 4.65
N MET A 394 12.06 -14.09 4.08
CA MET A 394 11.70 -14.86 2.89
C MET A 394 12.42 -14.33 1.64
N ARG A 395 12.49 -13.01 1.49
CA ARG A 395 13.17 -12.37 0.35
C ARG A 395 14.67 -12.66 0.31
N GLU A 396 15.34 -12.62 1.44
CA GLU A 396 16.77 -12.91 1.52
C GLU A 396 17.12 -14.32 1.06
N ARG A 397 16.21 -15.29 1.21
CA ARG A 397 16.46 -16.71 0.89
C ARG A 397 15.95 -17.15 -0.48
N PHE A 398 14.93 -16.49 -1.01
CA PHE A 398 14.25 -16.89 -2.25
C PHE A 398 14.32 -15.87 -3.38
N LYS A 399 14.73 -14.63 -3.13
CA LYS A 399 15.08 -13.72 -4.23
C LYS A 399 16.42 -14.16 -4.82
N ALA A 400 16.38 -14.66 -6.07
CA ALA A 400 17.57 -14.93 -6.86
C ALA A 400 18.22 -13.61 -7.35
#